data_c74d31d2d10235bede9e83373d098c7f
#
_entry.id   c74d31d2d10235bede9e83373d098c7f
#
_cell.length_a   1.000
_cell.length_b   1.000
_cell.length_c   1.000
_cell.angle_alpha   90.00
_cell.angle_beta   90.00
_cell.angle_gamma   90.00
#
_symmetry.space_group_name_H-M   'P 1'
#
loop_
_entity.id
_entity.type
_entity.pdbx_description
1 polymer ?
#
loop_
_entity_poly.entity_id
_entity_poly.type
_entity_poly.pdbx_seq_one_letter_code
_entity_poly.pdbx_strand_id
1 'polypeptide(L)'
;MMSEYEDMTVAELKDILREQSLPLSGKKADLIARLIENDSASGGEEEEEFEDEFDDLDDDDDWEDDVMIHVARQKPKLDAETKEALAIRKAQSKKQPAFKRQEWFRYRRLSRTGWRKPKGNDSSMRKNRKYRPPMARVGFGKLASVRGLHPSGFREVMVHRPDDLDVIDPSTEAARIGARVGGRKRAVIHERADELGIRVLNRRRGL
;
A
#
# COMPACT_ATOMS: atom_id res chain seq x y z
N MET A 1 5.21 34.47 -20.66
CA MET A 1 5.52 33.23 -21.38
C MET A 1 4.31 32.41 -21.88
N MET A 2 3.08 32.61 -21.40
CA MET A 2 1.89 31.92 -21.96
C MET A 2 1.45 32.38 -23.36
N SER A 3 1.82 33.56 -23.81
CA SER A 3 1.37 34.14 -25.08
C SER A 3 2.23 33.77 -26.30
N GLU A 4 3.45 33.31 -26.11
CA GLU A 4 4.40 33.07 -27.22
C GLU A 4 4.07 31.79 -28.03
N TYR A 5 3.60 30.73 -27.37
CA TYR A 5 3.24 29.48 -28.04
C TYR A 5 1.91 29.52 -28.80
N GLU A 6 1.01 30.45 -28.43
CA GLU A 6 -0.29 30.59 -29.13
C GLU A 6 -0.15 31.17 -30.53
N ASP A 7 0.86 32.04 -30.78
CA ASP A 7 1.12 32.69 -32.06
C ASP A 7 1.93 31.79 -33.01
N MET A 8 2.56 30.73 -32.52
CA MET A 8 3.37 29.82 -33.32
C MET A 8 2.53 28.89 -34.21
N THR A 9 3.11 28.50 -35.35
CA THR A 9 2.51 27.50 -36.24
C THR A 9 2.68 26.08 -35.69
N VAL A 10 1.83 25.16 -36.12
CA VAL A 10 1.91 23.73 -35.71
C VAL A 10 3.25 23.09 -36.09
N ALA A 11 3.89 23.56 -37.18
CA ALA A 11 5.20 23.09 -37.60
C ALA A 11 6.31 23.49 -36.64
N GLU A 12 6.34 24.75 -36.21
CA GLU A 12 7.30 25.29 -35.24
C GLU A 12 7.15 24.62 -33.86
N LEU A 13 5.91 24.44 -33.39
CA LEU A 13 5.63 23.74 -32.13
C LEU A 13 6.14 22.28 -32.14
N LYS A 14 6.03 21.61 -33.28
CA LYS A 14 6.54 20.24 -33.42
C LYS A 14 8.06 20.17 -33.49
N ASP A 15 8.72 21.18 -34.01
CA ASP A 15 10.18 21.24 -34.04
C ASP A 15 10.75 21.46 -32.64
N ILE A 16 10.14 22.34 -31.84
CA ILE A 16 10.49 22.52 -30.43
C ILE A 16 10.26 21.25 -29.60
N LEU A 17 9.12 20.59 -29.79
CA LEU A 17 8.83 19.32 -29.11
C LEU A 17 9.81 18.21 -29.51
N ARG A 18 10.32 18.23 -30.76
CA ARG A 18 11.35 17.27 -31.22
C ARG A 18 12.69 17.53 -30.56
N GLU A 19 13.08 18.80 -30.38
CA GLU A 19 14.31 19.17 -29.66
C GLU A 19 14.25 18.73 -28.18
N GLN A 20 13.07 18.82 -27.58
CA GLN A 20 12.83 18.40 -26.18
C GLN A 20 12.50 16.91 -26.03
N SER A 21 12.56 16.11 -27.13
CA SER A 21 12.25 14.68 -27.14
C SER A 21 10.82 14.31 -26.69
N LEU A 22 9.86 15.23 -26.86
CA LEU A 22 8.46 15.07 -26.47
C LEU A 22 7.59 14.50 -27.60
N PRO A 23 6.44 13.87 -27.30
CA PRO A 23 5.54 13.30 -28.29
C PRO A 23 4.95 14.35 -29.23
N LEU A 24 5.02 14.14 -30.55
CA LEU A 24 4.61 15.07 -31.62
C LEU A 24 3.13 14.92 -32.04
N SER A 25 2.35 14.04 -31.42
CA SER A 25 0.97 13.71 -31.79
C SER A 25 -0.02 14.58 -31.02
N GLY A 26 -1.07 15.11 -31.67
CA GLY A 26 -2.16 15.85 -31.04
C GLY A 26 -2.56 17.10 -31.83
N LYS A 27 -3.58 17.82 -31.34
CA LYS A 27 -4.05 19.09 -31.87
C LYS A 27 -3.11 20.23 -31.38
N LYS A 28 -3.18 21.41 -32.00
CA LYS A 28 -2.35 22.58 -31.63
C LYS A 28 -2.41 22.87 -30.11
N ALA A 29 -3.58 22.81 -29.52
CA ALA A 29 -3.78 23.02 -28.09
C ALA A 29 -3.04 21.99 -27.21
N ASP A 30 -3.03 20.72 -27.63
CA ASP A 30 -2.34 19.64 -26.91
C ASP A 30 -0.80 19.78 -26.98
N LEU A 31 -0.28 20.31 -28.09
CA LEU A 31 1.16 20.57 -28.26
C LEU A 31 1.61 21.73 -27.39
N ILE A 32 0.82 22.81 -27.31
CA ILE A 32 1.06 23.95 -26.44
C ILE A 32 1.03 23.54 -24.96
N ALA A 33 0.03 22.76 -24.55
CA ALA A 33 -0.08 22.28 -23.17
C ALA A 33 1.17 21.50 -22.72
N ARG A 34 1.71 20.62 -23.58
CA ARG A 34 2.94 19.86 -23.28
C ARG A 34 4.18 20.72 -23.15
N LEU A 35 4.31 21.77 -23.96
CA LEU A 35 5.43 22.70 -23.86
C LEU A 35 5.37 23.49 -22.57
N ILE A 36 4.20 23.97 -22.18
CA ILE A 36 3.99 24.69 -20.91
C ILE A 36 4.27 23.78 -19.71
N GLU A 37 3.85 22.54 -19.77
CA GLU A 37 4.08 21.53 -18.73
C GLU A 37 5.58 21.23 -18.58
N ASN A 38 6.29 21.08 -19.70
CA ASN A 38 7.75 20.85 -19.69
C ASN A 38 8.53 22.06 -19.20
N ASP A 39 8.15 23.28 -19.58
CA ASP A 39 8.78 24.51 -19.10
C ASP A 39 8.53 24.74 -17.60
N SER A 40 7.37 24.33 -17.09
CA SER A 40 7.08 24.37 -15.65
C SER A 40 7.86 23.31 -14.87
N ALA A 41 8.17 22.17 -15.50
CA ALA A 41 8.97 21.10 -14.91
C ALA A 41 10.48 21.41 -14.92
N SER A 42 10.99 22.13 -15.92
CA SER A 42 12.42 22.47 -16.03
C SER A 42 12.84 23.65 -15.14
N GLY A 43 11.90 24.38 -14.53
CA GLY A 43 12.14 25.50 -13.62
C GLY A 43 12.31 25.15 -12.14
N GLY A 44 12.31 23.88 -11.78
CA GLY A 44 12.36 23.41 -10.40
C GLY A 44 13.25 22.18 -10.22
N GLU A 45 14.54 22.28 -10.57
CA GLU A 45 15.51 21.32 -10.08
C GLU A 45 15.94 21.75 -8.68
N GLU A 46 15.39 21.10 -7.66
CA GLU A 46 16.08 20.66 -6.44
C GLU A 46 15.10 19.86 -5.57
N GLU A 47 15.45 18.59 -5.40
CA GLU A 47 15.08 17.69 -4.30
C GLU A 47 13.58 17.36 -4.09
N GLU A 48 13.00 16.47 -4.92
CA GLU A 48 11.96 15.56 -4.44
C GLU A 48 12.08 14.18 -5.13
N GLU A 49 13.05 13.42 -4.68
CA GLU A 49 13.14 12.00 -4.97
C GLU A 49 12.15 11.20 -4.10
N PHE A 50 11.33 10.39 -4.75
CA PHE A 50 10.78 9.15 -4.20
C PHE A 50 9.61 9.21 -3.21
N GLU A 51 8.59 10.02 -3.40
CA GLU A 51 7.35 9.87 -2.60
C GLU A 51 6.09 9.38 -3.37
N ASP A 52 6.09 9.20 -4.69
CA ASP A 52 4.83 9.14 -5.45
C ASP A 52 4.37 7.78 -6.01
N GLU A 53 4.86 6.66 -5.53
CA GLU A 53 4.32 5.35 -5.96
C GLU A 53 3.44 4.61 -4.93
N PHE A 54 3.00 5.27 -3.86
CA PHE A 54 2.22 4.60 -2.81
C PHE A 54 0.77 5.08 -2.68
N ASP A 55 0.33 6.04 -3.50
CA ASP A 55 -0.97 6.72 -3.31
C ASP A 55 -2.09 6.26 -4.27
N ASP A 56 -1.84 5.27 -5.13
CA ASP A 56 -2.79 4.84 -6.17
C ASP A 56 -3.74 3.70 -5.74
N LEU A 57 -4.16 3.69 -4.48
CA LEU A 57 -5.22 2.82 -3.95
C LEU A 57 -6.22 3.58 -3.04
N ASP A 58 -6.44 4.85 -3.29
CA ASP A 58 -7.61 5.54 -2.76
C ASP A 58 -8.65 5.63 -3.87
N ASP A 59 -9.52 4.63 -3.86
CA ASP A 59 -10.78 4.53 -4.58
C ASP A 59 -11.64 5.77 -4.30
N ASP A 60 -11.97 6.51 -5.36
CA ASP A 60 -12.89 7.64 -5.36
C ASP A 60 -14.28 7.19 -4.88
N ASP A 61 -14.57 7.34 -3.60
CA ASP A 61 -15.94 7.41 -3.10
C ASP A 61 -16.21 8.81 -2.54
N ASP A 62 -16.74 9.63 -3.43
CA ASP A 62 -17.38 10.90 -3.24
C ASP A 62 -18.57 10.76 -2.27
N TRP A 63 -18.34 11.03 -0.97
CA TRP A 63 -19.40 11.23 0.03
C TRP A 63 -19.12 12.55 0.76
N GLU A 64 -19.68 13.61 0.22
CA GLU A 64 -19.96 14.85 0.94
C GLU A 64 -20.86 14.57 2.15
N ASP A 65 -20.48 15.14 3.27
CA ASP A 65 -21.13 15.31 4.57
C ASP A 65 -20.61 14.38 5.68
N ASP A 66 -19.44 14.73 6.18
CA ASP A 66 -19.15 14.90 7.62
C ASP A 66 -17.75 15.51 7.71
N VAL A 67 -17.63 16.69 8.28
CA VAL A 67 -16.34 17.30 8.64
C VAL A 67 -15.72 16.47 9.75
N MET A 68 -15.35 15.26 9.44
CA MET A 68 -14.42 14.47 10.23
C MET A 68 -13.06 15.07 9.95
N ILE A 69 -12.52 15.76 10.93
CA ILE A 69 -11.13 16.17 10.98
C ILE A 69 -10.31 14.96 10.56
N HIS A 70 -9.81 14.98 9.34
CA HIS A 70 -8.94 13.94 8.81
C HIS A 70 -7.63 14.06 9.60
N VAL A 71 -7.57 13.42 10.75
CA VAL A 71 -6.32 13.28 11.49
C VAL A 71 -5.38 12.53 10.56
N ALA A 72 -4.38 13.24 10.07
CA ALA A 72 -3.40 12.69 9.12
C ALA A 72 -2.91 11.33 9.66
N ARG A 73 -3.06 10.27 8.87
CA ARG A 73 -2.67 8.93 9.28
C ARG A 73 -1.19 8.96 9.65
N GLN A 74 -0.87 8.73 10.90
CA GLN A 74 0.52 8.73 11.35
C GLN A 74 1.30 7.65 10.62
N LYS A 75 2.45 8.03 10.07
CA LYS A 75 3.41 7.12 9.44
C LYS A 75 4.48 6.75 10.48
N PRO A 76 4.99 5.49 10.50
CA PRO A 76 6.05 5.10 11.44
C PRO A 76 7.38 5.76 11.07
N LYS A 77 8.20 6.03 12.08
CA LYS A 77 9.60 6.38 11.85
C LYS A 77 10.38 5.08 11.56
N LEU A 78 10.83 4.93 10.32
CA LEU A 78 11.52 3.73 9.87
C LEU A 78 12.95 4.08 9.44
N ASP A 79 13.90 3.19 9.79
CA ASP A 79 15.26 3.23 9.27
C ASP A 79 15.30 2.90 7.78
N ALA A 80 16.33 3.37 7.07
CA ALA A 80 16.51 3.11 5.64
C ALA A 80 16.50 1.60 5.33
N GLU A 81 17.20 0.80 6.11
CA GLU A 81 17.25 -0.66 5.96
C GLU A 81 15.87 -1.32 6.10
N THR A 82 15.05 -0.85 7.04
CA THR A 82 13.69 -1.39 7.24
C THR A 82 12.73 -0.98 6.12
N LYS A 83 12.88 0.22 5.56
CA LYS A 83 12.12 0.66 4.37
C LYS A 83 12.43 -0.22 3.16
N GLU A 84 13.71 -0.44 2.86
CA GLU A 84 14.15 -1.33 1.78
C GLU A 84 13.66 -2.77 2.00
N ALA A 85 13.80 -3.29 3.21
CA ALA A 85 13.35 -4.63 3.55
C ALA A 85 11.81 -4.79 3.39
N LEU A 86 11.02 -3.75 3.68
CA LEU A 86 9.58 -3.73 3.44
C LEU A 86 9.26 -3.72 1.94
N ALA A 87 9.99 -2.94 1.14
CA ALA A 87 9.84 -2.91 -0.32
C ALA A 87 10.16 -4.28 -0.94
N ILE A 88 11.28 -4.91 -0.54
CA ILE A 88 11.64 -6.27 -0.95
C ILE A 88 10.56 -7.28 -0.54
N ARG A 89 10.05 -7.17 0.69
CA ARG A 89 8.95 -8.02 1.19
C ARG A 89 7.69 -7.87 0.34
N LYS A 90 7.33 -6.64 -0.07
CA LYS A 90 6.19 -6.36 -0.95
C LYS A 90 6.39 -7.02 -2.33
N ALA A 91 7.58 -6.87 -2.92
CA ALA A 91 7.94 -7.50 -4.20
C ALA A 91 7.91 -9.04 -4.12
N GLN A 92 8.46 -9.62 -3.05
CA GLN A 92 8.41 -11.08 -2.82
C GLN A 92 6.97 -11.56 -2.63
N SER A 93 6.13 -10.83 -1.92
CA SER A 93 4.72 -11.19 -1.70
C SER A 93 3.92 -11.21 -3.00
N LYS A 94 4.18 -10.27 -3.93
CA LYS A 94 3.57 -10.26 -5.29
C LYS A 94 3.99 -11.48 -6.12
N LYS A 95 5.23 -11.95 -6.00
CA LYS A 95 5.78 -13.11 -6.71
C LYS A 95 5.42 -14.45 -6.04
N GLN A 96 5.03 -14.44 -4.78
CA GLN A 96 4.77 -15.65 -4.01
C GLN A 96 3.48 -16.32 -4.49
N PRO A 97 3.48 -17.63 -4.80
CA PRO A 97 2.28 -18.35 -5.18
C PRO A 97 1.29 -18.45 -4.02
N ALA A 98 0.00 -18.41 -4.33
CA ALA A 98 -1.04 -18.67 -3.34
C ALA A 98 -1.04 -20.14 -2.94
N PHE A 99 -0.68 -20.43 -1.69
CA PHE A 99 -0.70 -21.79 -1.16
C PHE A 99 -2.13 -22.23 -0.85
N LYS A 100 -2.71 -22.96 -1.80
CA LYS A 100 -4.08 -23.50 -1.68
C LYS A 100 -4.05 -24.88 -1.05
N ARG A 101 -5.12 -25.24 -0.35
CA ARG A 101 -5.29 -26.59 0.18
C ARG A 101 -5.46 -27.60 -0.95
N GLN A 102 -4.98 -28.84 -0.79
CA GLN A 102 -5.22 -29.91 -1.76
C GLN A 102 -6.71 -30.02 -2.08
N GLU A 103 -7.07 -30.11 -3.39
CA GLU A 103 -8.45 -30.20 -3.91
C GLU A 103 -9.37 -29.02 -3.54
N TRP A 104 -8.81 -27.82 -3.28
CA TRP A 104 -9.55 -26.61 -3.01
C TRP A 104 -10.58 -26.26 -4.10
N PHE A 105 -10.28 -26.61 -5.35
CA PHE A 105 -11.16 -26.36 -6.49
C PHE A 105 -12.35 -27.34 -6.55
N ARG A 106 -12.21 -28.55 -5.97
CA ARG A 106 -13.22 -29.60 -6.03
C ARG A 106 -14.29 -29.47 -4.93
N TYR A 107 -13.88 -29.04 -3.73
CA TYR A 107 -14.77 -29.00 -2.57
C TYR A 107 -14.88 -27.60 -1.99
N ARG A 108 -16.10 -27.04 -1.98
CA ARG A 108 -16.39 -25.70 -1.43
C ARG A 108 -15.90 -25.52 0.02
N ARG A 109 -16.04 -26.56 0.85
CA ARG A 109 -15.53 -26.53 2.23
C ARG A 109 -14.00 -26.38 2.29
N LEU A 110 -13.26 -26.93 1.34
CA LEU A 110 -11.80 -26.85 1.28
C LEU A 110 -11.31 -25.53 0.67
N SER A 111 -12.07 -24.90 -0.21
CA SER A 111 -11.72 -23.59 -0.79
C SER A 111 -11.67 -22.47 0.25
N ARG A 112 -12.49 -22.56 1.30
CA ARG A 112 -12.56 -21.58 2.40
C ARG A 112 -11.52 -21.82 3.49
N THR A 113 -10.84 -22.96 3.49
CA THR A 113 -9.85 -23.31 4.50
C THR A 113 -8.44 -22.92 4.04
N GLY A 114 -7.62 -22.46 4.98
CA GLY A 114 -6.22 -22.11 4.72
C GLY A 114 -5.36 -23.33 4.35
N TRP A 115 -4.12 -23.07 4.05
CA TRP A 115 -3.11 -24.08 3.74
C TRP A 115 -2.99 -25.15 4.83
N ARG A 116 -2.93 -26.41 4.42
CA ARG A 116 -2.50 -27.55 5.24
C ARG A 116 -1.55 -28.42 4.42
N LYS A 117 -0.43 -28.83 5.02
CA LYS A 117 0.56 -29.71 4.40
C LYS A 117 -0.07 -31.07 4.10
N PRO A 118 -0.02 -31.56 2.84
CA PRO A 118 -0.54 -32.87 2.50
C PRO A 118 0.30 -33.98 3.13
N LYS A 119 -0.35 -34.96 3.79
CA LYS A 119 0.31 -36.07 4.49
C LYS A 119 0.00 -37.42 3.86
N GLY A 120 -1.02 -37.56 3.00
CA GLY A 120 -1.45 -38.82 2.39
C GLY A 120 -0.36 -39.47 1.55
N ASN A 121 -0.22 -40.82 1.64
CA ASN A 121 0.83 -41.53 0.93
C ASN A 121 0.73 -41.39 -0.60
N ASP A 122 -0.48 -41.37 -1.15
CA ASP A 122 -0.70 -41.25 -2.59
C ASP A 122 -0.98 -39.81 -3.06
N SER A 123 -0.80 -38.83 -2.17
CA SER A 123 -0.98 -37.43 -2.53
C SER A 123 0.05 -36.98 -3.58
N SER A 124 -0.40 -36.73 -4.79
CA SER A 124 0.42 -36.17 -5.87
C SER A 124 1.01 -34.79 -5.51
N MET A 125 0.32 -34.02 -4.67
CA MET A 125 0.82 -32.75 -4.17
C MET A 125 1.97 -32.98 -3.16
N ARG A 126 1.88 -33.99 -2.28
CA ARG A 126 2.99 -34.36 -1.39
C ARG A 126 4.21 -34.82 -2.18
N LYS A 127 4.00 -35.61 -3.24
CA LYS A 127 5.05 -36.08 -4.17
C LYS A 127 5.59 -34.95 -5.05
N ASN A 128 5.07 -33.70 -4.90
CA ASN A 128 5.50 -32.50 -5.65
C ASN A 128 5.48 -32.64 -7.17
N ARG A 129 4.45 -33.28 -7.71
CA ARG A 129 4.29 -33.40 -9.16
C ARG A 129 4.01 -32.03 -9.79
N LYS A 130 4.66 -31.70 -10.91
CA LYS A 130 4.65 -30.36 -11.54
C LYS A 130 3.26 -29.84 -11.91
N TYR A 131 2.31 -30.74 -12.23
CA TYR A 131 0.94 -30.37 -12.56
C TYR A 131 0.06 -30.00 -11.34
N ARG A 132 0.58 -30.16 -10.13
CA ARG A 132 -0.12 -29.76 -8.90
C ARG A 132 0.34 -28.38 -8.42
N PRO A 133 -0.53 -27.66 -7.66
CA PRO A 133 -0.16 -26.38 -7.10
C PRO A 133 1.10 -26.44 -6.23
N PRO A 134 1.89 -25.37 -6.17
CA PRO A 134 3.11 -25.34 -5.38
C PRO A 134 2.81 -25.53 -3.88
N MET A 135 3.73 -26.20 -3.19
CA MET A 135 3.68 -26.40 -1.75
C MET A 135 4.48 -25.32 -1.01
N ALA A 136 4.02 -24.97 0.18
CA ALA A 136 4.79 -24.15 1.11
C ALA A 136 6.06 -24.91 1.53
N ARG A 137 7.24 -24.34 1.23
CA ARG A 137 8.57 -24.90 1.48
C ARG A 137 9.51 -23.82 2.01
N VAL A 138 10.70 -24.26 2.42
CA VAL A 138 11.84 -23.36 2.68
C VAL A 138 12.11 -22.52 1.44
N GLY A 139 12.41 -21.25 1.61
CA GLY A 139 12.59 -20.26 0.53
C GLY A 139 11.39 -19.33 0.31
N PHE A 140 10.19 -19.70 0.77
CA PHE A 140 9.00 -18.82 0.75
C PHE A 140 8.80 -18.04 2.07
N GLY A 141 9.81 -17.99 2.92
CA GLY A 141 9.78 -17.23 4.16
C GLY A 141 9.87 -15.72 3.92
N LYS A 142 9.36 -14.94 4.85
CA LYS A 142 9.55 -13.49 4.87
C LYS A 142 10.92 -13.14 5.44
N LEU A 143 11.48 -11.99 5.03
CA LEU A 143 12.70 -11.43 5.60
C LEU A 143 12.60 -11.35 7.13
N ALA A 144 13.68 -11.69 7.82
CA ALA A 144 13.69 -11.76 9.28
C ALA A 144 13.49 -10.39 9.93
N SER A 145 14.12 -9.34 9.37
CA SER A 145 14.06 -7.96 9.86
C SER A 145 12.64 -7.39 9.90
N VAL A 146 11.81 -7.70 8.89
CA VAL A 146 10.44 -7.17 8.76
C VAL A 146 9.36 -8.20 9.05
N ARG A 147 9.74 -9.35 9.62
CA ARG A 147 8.78 -10.39 10.00
C ARG A 147 7.95 -9.92 11.18
N GLY A 148 6.61 -10.02 11.07
CA GLY A 148 5.69 -9.61 12.12
C GLY A 148 5.25 -8.15 12.06
N LEU A 149 5.93 -7.28 11.28
CA LEU A 149 5.49 -5.91 11.10
C LEU A 149 4.22 -5.84 10.23
N HIS A 150 3.39 -4.86 10.48
CA HIS A 150 2.30 -4.48 9.59
C HIS A 150 2.85 -4.02 8.23
N PRO A 151 2.12 -4.10 7.10
CA PRO A 151 2.58 -3.59 5.81
C PRO A 151 3.00 -2.11 5.80
N SER A 152 2.41 -1.29 6.66
CA SER A 152 2.81 0.11 6.87
C SER A 152 4.10 0.30 7.66
N GLY A 153 4.71 -0.77 8.19
CA GLY A 153 5.94 -0.72 8.95
C GLY A 153 5.76 -0.70 10.48
N PHE A 154 4.58 -0.46 10.98
CA PHE A 154 4.31 -0.49 12.42
C PHE A 154 4.38 -1.91 13.00
N ARG A 155 4.82 -2.00 14.26
CA ARG A 155 4.64 -3.18 15.10
C ARG A 155 3.22 -3.19 15.66
N GLU A 156 2.49 -4.30 15.51
CA GLU A 156 1.12 -4.42 16.00
C GLU A 156 1.10 -4.77 17.49
N VAL A 157 0.42 -3.97 18.31
CA VAL A 157 0.17 -4.23 19.72
C VAL A 157 -1.33 -4.44 19.94
N MET A 158 -1.71 -5.55 20.57
CA MET A 158 -3.12 -5.87 20.87
C MET A 158 -3.61 -5.09 22.07
N VAL A 159 -4.73 -4.38 21.90
CA VAL A 159 -5.35 -3.52 22.90
C VAL A 159 -6.74 -4.07 23.27
N HIS A 160 -7.00 -4.22 24.56
CA HIS A 160 -8.29 -4.66 25.10
C HIS A 160 -8.92 -3.61 26.04
N ARG A 161 -8.10 -2.71 26.60
CA ARG A 161 -8.51 -1.64 27.52
C ARG A 161 -7.91 -0.32 27.06
N PRO A 162 -8.50 0.84 27.43
CA PRO A 162 -7.90 2.14 27.17
C PRO A 162 -6.49 2.30 27.77
N ASP A 163 -6.27 1.77 28.97
CA ASP A 163 -5.00 1.84 29.71
C ASP A 163 -3.85 1.12 28.98
N ASP A 164 -4.16 0.13 28.12
CA ASP A 164 -3.17 -0.57 27.32
C ASP A 164 -2.48 0.36 26.29
N LEU A 165 -3.08 1.53 25.98
CA LEU A 165 -2.52 2.50 25.04
C LEU A 165 -1.34 3.27 25.63
N ASP A 166 -1.31 3.48 26.95
CA ASP A 166 -0.28 4.30 27.60
C ASP A 166 1.13 3.67 27.51
N VAL A 167 1.19 2.37 27.21
CA VAL A 167 2.46 1.61 27.04
C VAL A 167 2.97 1.61 25.59
N ILE A 168 2.16 2.09 24.64
CA ILE A 168 2.46 2.01 23.20
C ILE A 168 3.29 3.21 22.76
N ASP A 169 4.38 2.95 22.05
CA ASP A 169 5.19 3.99 21.43
C ASP A 169 4.57 4.41 20.07
N PRO A 170 4.04 5.67 19.95
CA PRO A 170 3.36 6.13 18.74
C PRO A 170 4.28 6.20 17.51
N SER A 171 5.61 6.22 17.68
CA SER A 171 6.55 6.33 16.57
C SER A 171 6.83 4.99 15.86
N THR A 172 6.76 3.87 16.57
CA THR A 172 7.15 2.53 16.06
C THR A 172 6.02 1.52 16.12
N GLU A 173 5.04 1.74 17.00
CA GLU A 173 3.98 0.79 17.28
C GLU A 173 2.61 1.35 16.90
N ALA A 174 1.67 0.44 16.62
CA ALA A 174 0.29 0.79 16.32
C ALA A 174 -0.68 -0.14 17.05
N ALA A 175 -1.78 0.41 17.53
CA ALA A 175 -2.78 -0.31 18.27
C ALA A 175 -3.67 -1.16 17.35
N ARG A 176 -3.93 -2.41 17.75
CA ARG A 176 -4.94 -3.27 17.16
C ARG A 176 -5.95 -3.68 18.21
N ILE A 177 -7.17 -3.18 18.11
CA ILE A 177 -8.24 -3.46 19.07
C ILE A 177 -8.71 -4.91 18.92
N GLY A 178 -8.76 -5.62 20.04
CA GLY A 178 -9.19 -7.02 20.09
C GLY A 178 -10.62 -7.23 19.57
N ALA A 179 -10.87 -8.39 18.96
CA ALA A 179 -12.17 -8.71 18.37
C ALA A 179 -13.32 -8.76 19.38
N ARG A 180 -13.03 -9.11 20.65
CA ARG A 180 -14.00 -9.21 21.73
C ARG A 180 -14.33 -7.86 22.43
N VAL A 181 -13.64 -6.76 22.05
CA VAL A 181 -13.91 -5.44 22.60
C VAL A 181 -15.23 -4.91 22.06
N GLY A 182 -16.18 -4.59 22.94
CA GLY A 182 -17.49 -4.05 22.59
C GLY A 182 -17.44 -2.61 22.09
N GLY A 183 -18.54 -2.13 21.47
CA GLY A 183 -18.62 -0.81 20.84
C GLY A 183 -18.29 0.34 21.79
N ARG A 184 -18.89 0.37 22.99
CA ARG A 184 -18.62 1.42 24.00
C ARG A 184 -17.13 1.55 24.37
N LYS A 185 -16.48 0.42 24.70
CA LYS A 185 -15.03 0.45 25.00
C LYS A 185 -14.19 0.81 23.78
N ARG A 186 -14.63 0.43 22.58
CA ARG A 186 -13.94 0.74 21.34
C ARG A 186 -13.96 2.26 21.07
N ALA A 187 -15.09 2.94 21.31
CA ALA A 187 -15.17 4.40 21.19
C ALA A 187 -14.17 5.10 22.12
N VAL A 188 -14.15 4.73 23.39
CA VAL A 188 -13.19 5.28 24.37
C VAL A 188 -11.73 5.01 23.98
N ILE A 189 -11.43 3.81 23.44
CA ILE A 189 -10.09 3.48 22.95
C ILE A 189 -9.73 4.35 21.72
N HIS A 190 -10.67 4.63 20.82
CA HIS A 190 -10.41 5.50 19.67
C HIS A 190 -10.12 6.94 20.09
N GLU A 191 -10.93 7.49 21.00
CA GLU A 191 -10.77 8.82 21.56
C GLU A 191 -9.40 8.95 22.25
N ARG A 192 -9.08 8.01 23.14
CA ARG A 192 -7.78 8.00 23.82
C ARG A 192 -6.59 7.82 22.89
N ALA A 193 -6.73 6.99 21.84
CA ALA A 193 -5.69 6.81 20.84
C ALA A 193 -5.46 8.08 20.02
N ASP A 194 -6.53 8.83 19.70
CA ASP A 194 -6.43 10.11 19.00
C ASP A 194 -5.75 11.17 19.89
N GLU A 195 -6.03 11.23 21.20
CA GLU A 195 -5.35 12.09 22.15
C GLU A 195 -3.85 11.80 22.26
N LEU A 196 -3.47 10.52 22.34
CA LEU A 196 -2.08 10.07 22.44
C LEU A 196 -1.34 10.06 21.09
N GLY A 197 -2.04 10.34 20.01
CA GLY A 197 -1.49 10.28 18.68
C GLY A 197 -1.12 8.87 18.23
N ILE A 198 -1.78 7.82 18.71
CA ILE A 198 -1.50 6.42 18.39
C ILE A 198 -2.36 5.97 17.21
N ARG A 199 -1.74 5.39 16.19
CA ARG A 199 -2.48 4.84 15.04
C ARG A 199 -3.23 3.56 15.40
N VAL A 200 -4.55 3.55 15.14
CA VAL A 200 -5.39 2.34 15.25
C VAL A 200 -5.54 1.69 13.88
N LEU A 201 -5.06 0.43 13.72
CA LEU A 201 -5.03 -0.29 12.46
C LEU A 201 -6.39 -0.81 11.99
N ASN A 202 -7.32 -1.06 12.92
CA ASN A 202 -8.64 -1.63 12.63
C ASN A 202 -9.78 -0.71 13.09
N ARG A 203 -9.66 0.58 12.80
CA ARG A 203 -10.71 1.58 13.07
C ARG A 203 -11.97 1.19 12.28
N ARG A 204 -13.12 1.25 12.92
CA ARG A 204 -14.42 1.05 12.26
C ARG A 204 -14.97 2.41 11.83
N ARG A 205 -15.55 2.48 10.65
CA ARG A 205 -16.31 3.66 10.20
C ARG A 205 -17.59 3.75 11.04
N GLY A 206 -17.97 4.94 11.49
CA GLY A 206 -19.23 5.17 12.24
C GLY A 206 -19.20 4.82 13.74
N LEU A 207 -18.05 4.88 14.38
CA LEU A 207 -17.91 4.87 15.85
C LEU A 207 -17.17 6.12 16.28
#